data_89e95e3f107fe4c8bc9e731e61bc8083
#
_entry.id   89e95e3f107fe4c8bc9e731e61bc8083
#
_cell.length_a   1.000
_cell.length_b   1.000
_cell.length_c   1.000
_cell.angle_alpha   90.00
_cell.angle_beta   90.00
_cell.angle_gamma   90.00
#
_symmetry.space_group_name_H-M   'P 1'
#
loop_
_entity.id
_entity.type
_entity.pdbx_description
1 polymer ?
#
loop_
_entity_poly.entity_id
_entity_poly.type
_entity_poly.pdbx_seq_one_letter_code
_entity_poly.pdbx_strand_id
1 'polypeptide(L)'
;PADRRRVSVVGMDQWSAMAEVMRLVVEYGHRSVLYFAGPKDWRDAATRLLAWNKLCATNAVNSVTVQCNTWEASEAYGKMNHILDNIGRTGGSLPTCMVCANDSQAVGVARALHEHGVRIPQDVSLVGFDDMPAMDNMFPPLTTVRPGFEQLGVAAMREALYLLGESDENSFAASRHGVGLVSAELVKRSSIGPVRRR
;
A
#
# COMPACT_ATOMS: atom_id res chain seq x y z
N PRO A 1 41.53 3.20 7.33
CA PRO A 1 40.51 3.92 8.05
C PRO A 1 39.22 3.73 7.26
N ALA A 2 38.31 2.94 7.84
CA ALA A 2 37.01 2.75 7.24
C ALA A 2 36.34 4.11 7.12
N ASP A 3 35.90 4.47 5.94
CA ASP A 3 35.08 5.63 5.69
C ASP A 3 33.75 5.43 6.45
N ARG A 4 33.71 5.90 7.69
CA ARG A 4 32.50 5.85 8.50
C ARG A 4 31.53 6.84 7.87
N ARG A 5 30.65 6.33 7.03
CA ARG A 5 29.54 7.13 6.54
C ARG A 5 28.78 7.70 7.73
N ARG A 6 28.67 9.03 7.76
CA ARG A 6 27.96 9.72 8.85
C ARG A 6 26.44 9.61 8.74
N VAL A 7 25.93 9.00 7.68
CA VAL A 7 24.49 8.86 7.41
C VAL A 7 24.21 7.47 6.86
N SER A 8 23.27 6.81 7.50
CA SER A 8 22.67 5.55 7.08
C SER A 8 21.15 5.70 6.98
N VAL A 9 20.52 4.90 6.14
CA VAL A 9 19.07 4.87 5.98
C VAL A 9 18.56 3.49 6.35
N VAL A 10 17.62 3.43 7.28
CA VAL A 10 16.85 2.23 7.59
C VAL A 10 15.40 2.52 7.25
N GLY A 11 14.77 1.64 6.48
CA GLY A 11 13.40 1.84 6.02
C GLY A 11 12.70 0.52 5.73
N MET A 12 11.44 0.61 5.36
CA MET A 12 10.65 -0.55 4.93
C MET A 12 10.86 -0.81 3.42
N ASP A 13 10.88 -2.09 3.04
CA ASP A 13 10.92 -2.51 1.64
C ASP A 13 9.55 -2.32 0.97
N GLN A 14 9.30 -1.09 0.52
CA GLN A 14 8.07 -0.70 -0.17
C GLN A 14 7.88 -1.47 -1.49
N TRP A 15 8.97 -1.82 -2.18
CA TRP A 15 8.91 -2.53 -3.45
C TRP A 15 8.41 -3.95 -3.28
N SER A 16 9.00 -4.70 -2.36
CA SER A 16 8.58 -6.07 -2.07
C SER A 16 7.15 -6.10 -1.53
N ALA A 17 6.77 -5.14 -0.69
CA ALA A 17 5.40 -5.02 -0.20
C ALA A 17 4.40 -4.82 -1.34
N MET A 18 4.66 -3.89 -2.27
CA MET A 18 3.79 -3.66 -3.42
C MET A 18 3.79 -4.84 -4.41
N ALA A 19 4.89 -5.60 -4.51
CA ALA A 19 4.94 -6.82 -5.32
C ALA A 19 4.02 -7.91 -4.76
N GLU A 20 3.95 -8.07 -3.43
CA GLU A 20 3.01 -9.00 -2.79
C GLU A 20 1.55 -8.59 -3.01
N VAL A 21 1.23 -7.29 -2.92
CA VAL A 21 -0.11 -6.76 -3.27
C VAL A 21 -0.44 -7.07 -4.73
N MET A 22 0.49 -6.80 -5.66
CA MET A 22 0.27 -7.09 -7.08
C MET A 22 0.07 -8.58 -7.34
N ARG A 23 0.88 -9.44 -6.71
CA ARG A 23 0.74 -10.90 -6.82
C ARG A 23 -0.67 -11.34 -6.41
N LEU A 24 -1.17 -10.83 -5.28
CA LEU A 24 -2.52 -11.14 -4.80
C LEU A 24 -3.60 -10.64 -5.76
N VAL A 25 -3.50 -9.40 -6.26
CA VAL A 25 -4.42 -8.80 -7.24
C VAL A 25 -4.49 -9.67 -8.50
N VAL A 26 -3.35 -10.13 -9.01
CA VAL A 26 -3.26 -10.97 -10.21
C VAL A 26 -3.78 -12.39 -9.96
N GLU A 27 -3.49 -12.98 -8.81
CA GLU A 27 -3.95 -14.30 -8.38
C GLU A 27 -5.49 -14.38 -8.34
N TYR A 28 -6.15 -13.31 -7.87
CA TYR A 28 -7.61 -13.20 -7.85
C TYR A 28 -8.22 -12.82 -9.21
N GLY A 29 -7.41 -12.65 -10.25
CA GLY A 29 -7.83 -12.40 -11.62
C GLY A 29 -8.11 -10.94 -11.95
N HIS A 30 -7.79 -10.00 -11.06
CA HIS A 30 -7.99 -8.58 -11.33
C HIS A 30 -7.00 -8.06 -12.38
N ARG A 31 -7.53 -7.29 -13.35
CA ARG A 31 -6.74 -6.65 -14.41
C ARG A 31 -7.12 -5.17 -14.61
N SER A 32 -8.16 -4.72 -13.94
CA SER A 32 -8.62 -3.33 -13.94
C SER A 32 -8.67 -2.84 -12.50
N VAL A 33 -7.85 -1.84 -12.15
CA VAL A 33 -7.62 -1.39 -10.78
C VAL A 33 -7.68 0.14 -10.68
N LEU A 34 -8.28 0.68 -9.61
CA LEU A 34 -8.01 2.04 -9.15
C LEU A 34 -6.95 2.00 -8.05
N TYR A 35 -5.90 2.79 -8.22
CA TYR A 35 -4.88 2.96 -7.20
C TYR A 35 -5.01 4.34 -6.54
N PHE A 36 -5.36 4.39 -5.26
CA PHE A 36 -5.40 5.62 -4.47
C PHE A 36 -4.00 5.89 -3.94
N ALA A 37 -3.29 6.83 -4.58
CA ALA A 37 -1.93 7.20 -4.22
C ALA A 37 -1.93 8.17 -3.03
N GLY A 38 -0.91 8.06 -2.17
CA GLY A 38 -0.68 9.01 -1.08
C GLY A 38 -0.08 10.34 -1.56
N PRO A 39 0.18 11.29 -0.64
CA PRO A 39 0.72 12.61 -0.96
C PRO A 39 2.08 12.53 -1.67
N LYS A 40 2.26 13.32 -2.72
CA LYS A 40 3.45 13.26 -3.60
C LYS A 40 4.75 13.60 -2.89
N ASP A 41 4.68 14.46 -1.87
CA ASP A 41 5.86 14.94 -1.12
C ASP A 41 6.37 13.92 -0.11
N TRP A 42 5.64 12.81 0.07
CA TRP A 42 6.06 11.72 0.94
C TRP A 42 6.84 10.67 0.15
N ARG A 43 8.07 10.42 0.58
CA ARG A 43 8.98 9.47 -0.07
C ARG A 43 8.37 8.08 -0.21
N ASP A 44 7.70 7.58 0.83
CA ASP A 44 7.10 6.25 0.82
C ASP A 44 5.91 6.18 -0.16
N ALA A 45 5.07 7.22 -0.22
CA ALA A 45 3.99 7.31 -1.18
C ALA A 45 4.51 7.30 -2.62
N ALA A 46 5.56 8.10 -2.89
CA ALA A 46 6.20 8.16 -4.20
C ALA A 46 6.82 6.80 -4.58
N THR A 47 7.46 6.12 -3.63
CA THR A 47 8.07 4.80 -3.84
C THR A 47 7.00 3.73 -4.11
N ARG A 48 5.89 3.71 -3.33
CA ARG A 48 4.76 2.80 -3.57
C ARG A 48 4.15 3.02 -4.96
N LEU A 49 3.93 4.28 -5.36
CA LEU A 49 3.37 4.61 -6.67
C LEU A 49 4.30 4.18 -7.81
N LEU A 50 5.61 4.42 -7.67
CA LEU A 50 6.60 4.00 -8.67
C LEU A 50 6.63 2.47 -8.81
N ALA A 51 6.66 1.75 -7.69
CA ALA A 51 6.61 0.30 -7.66
C ALA A 51 5.31 -0.22 -8.31
N TRP A 52 4.15 0.36 -7.93
CA TRP A 52 2.86 0.01 -8.48
C TRP A 52 2.82 0.14 -10.00
N ASN A 53 3.23 1.30 -10.54
CA ASN A 53 3.23 1.55 -11.98
C ASN A 53 4.13 0.57 -12.74
N LYS A 54 5.32 0.27 -12.20
CA LYS A 54 6.22 -0.72 -12.81
C LYS A 54 5.60 -2.13 -12.81
N LEU A 55 5.00 -2.53 -11.69
CA LEU A 55 4.36 -3.83 -11.54
C LEU A 55 3.11 -3.96 -12.42
N CYS A 56 2.33 -2.89 -12.60
CA CYS A 56 1.22 -2.89 -13.55
C CYS A 56 1.69 -3.17 -14.98
N ALA A 57 2.75 -2.51 -15.41
CA ALA A 57 3.30 -2.71 -16.75
C ALA A 57 3.80 -4.15 -16.97
N THR A 58 4.45 -4.76 -15.96
CA THR A 58 4.99 -6.13 -16.08
C THR A 58 3.93 -7.24 -15.97
N ASN A 59 2.80 -6.95 -15.31
CA ASN A 59 1.72 -7.92 -15.08
C ASN A 59 0.48 -7.71 -15.95
N ALA A 60 0.53 -6.82 -16.93
CA ALA A 60 -0.58 -6.46 -17.80
C ALA A 60 -1.85 -6.05 -17.01
N VAL A 61 -1.67 -5.27 -15.94
CA VAL A 61 -2.75 -4.69 -15.14
C VAL A 61 -2.99 -3.26 -15.61
N ASN A 62 -4.22 -2.97 -16.02
CA ASN A 62 -4.65 -1.61 -16.34
C ASN A 62 -5.02 -0.90 -15.04
N SER A 63 -4.29 0.14 -14.68
CA SER A 63 -4.53 0.88 -13.44
C SER A 63 -4.69 2.37 -13.71
N VAL A 64 -5.73 2.95 -13.11
CA VAL A 64 -5.91 4.40 -13.05
C VAL A 64 -5.50 4.87 -11.65
N THR A 65 -4.63 5.89 -11.60
CA THR A 65 -4.19 6.47 -10.34
C THR A 65 -5.09 7.63 -9.93
N VAL A 66 -5.62 7.54 -8.72
CA VAL A 66 -6.34 8.61 -8.03
C VAL A 66 -5.37 9.27 -7.04
N GLN A 67 -4.85 10.43 -7.38
CA GLN A 67 -3.89 11.13 -6.53
C GLN A 67 -4.59 11.78 -5.34
N CYS A 68 -4.18 11.44 -4.11
CA CYS A 68 -4.56 12.13 -2.88
C CYS A 68 -3.44 13.06 -2.41
N ASN A 69 -3.81 14.20 -1.83
CA ASN A 69 -2.87 15.18 -1.27
C ASN A 69 -2.64 14.95 0.22
N THR A 70 -3.51 14.16 0.85
CA THR A 70 -3.45 13.77 2.26
C THR A 70 -3.57 12.26 2.42
N TRP A 71 -3.33 11.78 3.63
CA TRP A 71 -3.55 10.40 4.01
C TRP A 71 -4.97 10.14 4.55
N GLU A 72 -5.81 11.18 4.56
CA GLU A 72 -7.08 11.19 5.24
C GLU A 72 -8.18 10.42 4.50
N ALA A 73 -8.99 9.71 5.28
CA ALA A 73 -10.15 8.98 4.78
C ALA A 73 -11.15 9.88 4.05
N SER A 74 -11.33 11.12 4.54
CA SER A 74 -12.26 12.10 3.98
C SER A 74 -11.94 12.49 2.54
N GLU A 75 -10.64 12.64 2.19
CA GLU A 75 -10.24 12.96 0.83
C GLU A 75 -10.50 11.79 -0.11
N ALA A 76 -10.10 10.57 0.29
CA ALA A 76 -10.33 9.38 -0.51
C ALA A 76 -11.83 9.10 -0.70
N TYR A 77 -12.65 9.31 0.34
CA TYR A 77 -14.11 9.25 0.28
C TYR A 77 -14.68 10.23 -0.76
N GLY A 78 -14.30 11.51 -0.70
CA GLY A 78 -14.78 12.52 -1.66
C GLY A 78 -14.40 12.20 -3.11
N LYS A 79 -13.16 11.74 -3.34
CA LYS A 79 -12.70 11.32 -4.67
C LYS A 79 -13.45 10.10 -5.19
N MET A 80 -13.69 9.10 -4.32
CA MET A 80 -14.43 7.90 -4.71
C MET A 80 -15.89 8.21 -5.03
N ASN A 81 -16.56 9.06 -4.24
CA ASN A 81 -17.92 9.53 -4.54
C ASN A 81 -17.99 10.21 -5.92
N HIS A 82 -17.07 11.11 -6.21
CA HIS A 82 -17.02 11.77 -7.53
C HIS A 82 -16.86 10.78 -8.68
N ILE A 83 -16.05 9.73 -8.50
CA ILE A 83 -15.88 8.66 -9.49
C ILE A 83 -17.18 7.88 -9.67
N LEU A 84 -17.85 7.50 -8.57
CA LEU A 84 -19.11 6.74 -8.60
C LEU A 84 -20.24 7.53 -9.26
N ASP A 85 -20.38 8.83 -8.92
CA ASP A 85 -21.36 9.72 -9.55
C ASP A 85 -21.13 9.87 -11.04
N ASN A 86 -19.86 9.98 -11.46
CA ASN A 86 -19.51 10.05 -12.88
C ASN A 86 -19.88 8.77 -13.63
N ILE A 87 -19.56 7.60 -13.05
CA ILE A 87 -19.91 6.30 -13.63
C ILE A 87 -21.42 6.17 -13.75
N GLY A 88 -22.18 6.56 -12.71
CA GLY A 88 -23.64 6.55 -12.75
C GLY A 88 -24.24 7.41 -13.87
N ARG A 89 -23.62 8.55 -14.16
CA ARG A 89 -24.07 9.47 -15.24
C ARG A 89 -23.66 9.01 -16.63
N THR A 90 -22.50 8.38 -16.79
CA THR A 90 -21.94 8.05 -18.11
C THR A 90 -22.19 6.60 -18.52
N GLY A 91 -22.70 5.76 -17.63
CA GLY A 91 -22.88 4.32 -17.88
C GLY A 91 -21.56 3.54 -17.91
N GLY A 92 -20.49 4.09 -17.32
CA GLY A 92 -19.20 3.42 -17.20
C GLY A 92 -19.23 2.21 -16.27
N SER A 93 -18.13 1.48 -16.20
CA SER A 93 -17.96 0.35 -15.28
C SER A 93 -16.86 0.63 -14.26
N LEU A 94 -17.10 0.18 -13.03
CA LEU A 94 -16.06 0.22 -11.99
C LEU A 94 -14.94 -0.76 -12.32
N PRO A 95 -13.67 -0.40 -12.04
CA PRO A 95 -12.59 -1.37 -11.91
C PRO A 95 -12.92 -2.43 -10.86
N THR A 96 -12.36 -3.62 -11.04
CA THR A 96 -12.70 -4.78 -10.19
C THR A 96 -11.98 -4.79 -8.85
N CYS A 97 -10.96 -3.95 -8.69
CA CYS A 97 -10.19 -3.84 -7.45
C CYS A 97 -9.78 -2.39 -7.18
N MET A 98 -9.81 -2.01 -5.91
CA MET A 98 -9.27 -0.76 -5.38
C MET A 98 -8.06 -1.10 -4.52
N VAL A 99 -6.93 -0.43 -4.77
CA VAL A 99 -5.72 -0.52 -3.93
C VAL A 99 -5.42 0.86 -3.38
N CYS A 100 -5.32 0.97 -2.07
CA CYS A 100 -5.09 2.23 -1.38
C CYS A 100 -3.67 2.28 -0.80
N ALA A 101 -3.02 3.43 -0.87
CA ALA A 101 -1.67 3.60 -0.35
C ALA A 101 -1.62 3.56 1.19
N ASN A 102 -2.76 3.71 1.89
CA ASN A 102 -2.90 3.42 3.31
C ASN A 102 -4.32 2.96 3.67
N ASP A 103 -4.50 2.49 4.91
CA ASP A 103 -5.78 1.98 5.42
C ASP A 103 -6.80 3.10 5.65
N SER A 104 -6.38 4.30 6.05
CA SER A 104 -7.30 5.44 6.17
C SER A 104 -8.00 5.74 4.84
N GLN A 105 -7.26 5.76 3.73
CA GLN A 105 -7.85 5.92 2.40
C GLN A 105 -8.80 4.76 2.07
N ALA A 106 -8.42 3.51 2.43
CA ALA A 106 -9.27 2.34 2.21
C ALA A 106 -10.60 2.46 2.98
N VAL A 107 -10.59 2.97 4.22
CA VAL A 107 -11.81 3.26 4.99
C VAL A 107 -12.71 4.27 4.27
N GLY A 108 -12.12 5.34 3.74
CA GLY A 108 -12.86 6.35 2.97
C GLY A 108 -13.48 5.78 1.69
N VAL A 109 -12.71 4.98 0.96
CA VAL A 109 -13.17 4.28 -0.26
C VAL A 109 -14.29 3.29 0.08
N ALA A 110 -14.12 2.48 1.13
CA ALA A 110 -15.12 1.50 1.57
C ALA A 110 -16.46 2.16 1.91
N ARG A 111 -16.43 3.31 2.62
CA ARG A 111 -17.61 4.08 2.94
C ARG A 111 -18.34 4.56 1.69
N ALA A 112 -17.63 5.16 0.72
CA ALA A 112 -18.22 5.63 -0.52
C ALA A 112 -18.87 4.48 -1.32
N LEU A 113 -18.18 3.34 -1.42
CA LEU A 113 -18.72 2.14 -2.07
C LEU A 113 -20.00 1.66 -1.40
N HIS A 114 -20.00 1.60 -0.05
CA HIS A 114 -21.17 1.17 0.72
C HIS A 114 -22.38 2.08 0.51
N GLU A 115 -22.19 3.41 0.55
CA GLU A 115 -23.27 4.40 0.35
C GLU A 115 -23.88 4.33 -1.06
N HIS A 116 -23.11 3.84 -2.04
CA HIS A 116 -23.59 3.59 -3.42
C HIS A 116 -24.04 2.14 -3.67
N GLY A 117 -24.16 1.32 -2.62
CA GLY A 117 -24.63 -0.06 -2.72
C GLY A 117 -23.63 -1.03 -3.37
N VAL A 118 -22.37 -0.64 -3.52
CA VAL A 118 -21.31 -1.49 -4.06
C VAL A 118 -20.70 -2.35 -2.96
N ARG A 119 -20.75 -3.66 -3.13
CA ARG A 119 -20.37 -4.63 -2.10
C ARG A 119 -18.91 -5.03 -2.22
N ILE A 120 -18.22 -5.09 -1.08
CA ILE A 120 -16.85 -5.58 -0.96
C ILE A 120 -16.90 -6.99 -0.31
N PRO A 121 -16.26 -8.03 -0.87
CA PRO A 121 -15.52 -8.06 -2.14
C PRO A 121 -16.38 -8.47 -3.36
N GLN A 122 -17.71 -8.60 -3.21
CA GLN A 122 -18.59 -9.25 -4.21
C GLN A 122 -18.62 -8.50 -5.54
N ASP A 123 -18.60 -7.18 -5.51
CA ASP A 123 -18.65 -6.34 -6.71
C ASP A 123 -17.29 -5.72 -7.01
N VAL A 124 -16.53 -5.34 -5.96
CA VAL A 124 -15.19 -4.74 -6.03
C VAL A 124 -14.34 -5.23 -4.86
N SER A 125 -13.11 -5.64 -5.13
CA SER A 125 -12.12 -5.94 -4.10
C SER A 125 -11.44 -4.67 -3.58
N LEU A 126 -11.01 -4.67 -2.30
CA LEU A 126 -10.34 -3.55 -1.65
C LEU A 126 -9.10 -4.04 -0.90
N VAL A 127 -7.98 -3.35 -1.09
CA VAL A 127 -6.70 -3.61 -0.41
C VAL A 127 -6.18 -2.30 0.16
N GLY A 128 -5.73 -2.33 1.42
CA GLY A 128 -5.12 -1.21 2.13
C GLY A 128 -3.61 -1.37 2.32
N PHE A 129 -3.05 -0.56 3.22
CA PHE A 129 -1.66 -0.56 3.63
C PHE A 129 -1.53 0.06 5.02
N ASP A 130 -0.73 -0.47 5.92
CA ASP A 130 -0.31 -0.10 7.28
C ASP A 130 -0.84 -1.03 8.38
N ASP A 131 -1.88 -1.82 8.14
CA ASP A 131 -2.57 -2.68 9.12
C ASP A 131 -2.89 -1.92 10.42
N MET A 132 -3.55 -0.78 10.25
CA MET A 132 -3.97 0.07 11.37
C MET A 132 -4.87 -0.69 12.35
N PRO A 133 -4.90 -0.30 13.63
CA PRO A 133 -5.85 -0.87 14.58
C PRO A 133 -7.28 -0.90 14.05
N ALA A 134 -8.00 -1.98 14.31
CA ALA A 134 -9.39 -2.21 13.89
C ALA A 134 -9.61 -2.54 12.40
N MET A 135 -8.59 -2.73 11.59
CA MET A 135 -8.78 -3.16 10.19
C MET A 135 -9.31 -4.59 10.07
N ASP A 136 -9.10 -5.41 11.05
CA ASP A 136 -9.71 -6.74 11.23
C ASP A 136 -11.18 -6.68 11.64
N ASN A 137 -11.64 -5.53 12.17
CA ASN A 137 -13.02 -5.27 12.57
C ASN A 137 -13.80 -4.42 11.54
N MET A 138 -13.17 -4.05 10.42
CA MET A 138 -13.91 -3.50 9.27
C MET A 138 -14.91 -4.52 8.72
N PHE A 139 -15.90 -4.06 8.00
CA PHE A 139 -16.87 -4.92 7.34
C PHE A 139 -16.85 -4.69 5.81
N PRO A 140 -16.29 -5.68 5.07
CA PRO A 140 -15.56 -6.86 5.53
C PRO A 140 -14.17 -6.51 6.11
N PRO A 141 -13.53 -7.41 6.90
CA PRO A 141 -12.16 -7.25 7.36
C PRO A 141 -11.19 -6.92 6.25
N LEU A 142 -10.38 -5.87 6.42
CA LEU A 142 -9.53 -5.30 5.37
C LEU A 142 -8.26 -6.13 5.15
N THR A 143 -8.05 -6.58 3.92
CA THR A 143 -6.76 -7.08 3.44
C THR A 143 -5.80 -5.91 3.29
N THR A 144 -4.61 -6.00 3.89
CA THR A 144 -3.67 -4.88 3.99
C THR A 144 -2.24 -5.36 4.10
N VAL A 145 -1.28 -4.45 4.05
CA VAL A 145 0.14 -4.72 4.31
C VAL A 145 0.48 -4.26 5.72
N ARG A 146 1.08 -5.14 6.52
CA ARG A 146 1.59 -4.84 7.86
C ARG A 146 3.08 -4.49 7.80
N PRO A 147 3.48 -3.24 8.08
CA PRO A 147 4.87 -2.88 8.23
C PRO A 147 5.49 -3.55 9.47
N GLY A 148 6.74 -3.97 9.35
CA GLY A 148 7.53 -4.49 10.48
C GLY A 148 8.06 -3.34 11.36
N PHE A 149 7.19 -2.55 12.01
CA PHE A 149 7.62 -1.39 12.80
C PHE A 149 8.54 -1.73 13.96
N GLU A 150 8.33 -2.86 14.62
CA GLU A 150 9.21 -3.34 15.70
C GLU A 150 10.61 -3.64 15.15
N GLN A 151 10.68 -4.41 14.05
CA GLN A 151 11.93 -4.75 13.37
C GLN A 151 12.62 -3.50 12.84
N LEU A 152 11.85 -2.53 12.33
CA LEU A 152 12.36 -1.24 11.87
C LEU A 152 13.00 -0.45 13.03
N GLY A 153 12.34 -0.39 14.19
CA GLY A 153 12.87 0.25 15.38
C GLY A 153 14.16 -0.41 15.87
N VAL A 154 14.21 -1.73 15.94
CA VAL A 154 15.41 -2.49 16.31
C VAL A 154 16.55 -2.23 15.33
N ALA A 155 16.27 -2.31 14.03
CA ALA A 155 17.28 -2.09 13.00
C ALA A 155 17.83 -0.65 13.01
N ALA A 156 16.97 0.34 13.22
CA ALA A 156 17.36 1.73 13.33
C ALA A 156 18.26 1.98 14.55
N MET A 157 17.92 1.38 15.71
CA MET A 157 18.73 1.51 16.92
C MET A 157 20.10 0.84 16.76
N ARG A 158 20.15 -0.37 16.22
CA ARG A 158 21.41 -1.07 15.92
C ARG A 158 22.31 -0.26 15.01
N GLU A 159 21.74 0.32 13.95
CA GLU A 159 22.49 1.17 13.04
C GLU A 159 23.02 2.44 13.72
N ALA A 160 22.22 3.07 14.60
CA ALA A 160 22.66 4.23 15.38
C ALA A 160 23.82 3.88 16.29
N LEU A 161 23.76 2.79 17.06
CA LEU A 161 24.85 2.33 17.94
C LEU A 161 26.12 2.00 17.15
N TYR A 162 25.99 1.37 15.98
CA TYR A 162 27.12 1.12 15.10
C TYR A 162 27.79 2.41 14.63
N LEU A 163 27.01 3.41 14.21
CA LEU A 163 27.55 4.72 13.77
C LEU A 163 28.23 5.50 14.90
N LEU A 164 27.76 5.34 16.14
CA LEU A 164 28.38 5.92 17.33
C LEU A 164 29.67 5.18 17.77
N GLY A 165 29.90 3.97 17.26
CA GLY A 165 31.01 3.12 17.65
C GLY A 165 30.79 2.40 18.99
N GLU A 166 29.56 2.29 19.45
CA GLU A 166 29.17 1.65 20.70
C GLU A 166 28.72 0.18 20.52
N SER A 167 28.79 -0.33 19.28
CA SER A 167 28.48 -1.73 18.95
C SER A 167 29.55 -2.31 18.05
N ASP A 168 29.99 -3.55 18.38
CA ASP A 168 30.90 -4.35 17.56
C ASP A 168 30.13 -5.15 16.47
N GLU A 169 28.81 -5.07 16.45
CA GLU A 169 27.98 -5.69 15.42
C GLU A 169 28.19 -4.99 14.07
N ASN A 170 28.05 -5.75 12.99
CA ASN A 170 28.09 -5.20 11.64
C ASN A 170 26.89 -4.29 11.38
N SER A 171 27.12 -3.17 10.69
CA SER A 171 26.06 -2.28 10.24
C SER A 171 25.00 -3.04 9.44
N PHE A 172 23.73 -2.88 9.82
CA PHE A 172 22.59 -3.42 9.09
C PHE A 172 22.51 -2.88 7.64
N ALA A 173 22.95 -1.64 7.45
CA ALA A 173 22.95 -0.96 6.17
C ALA A 173 24.24 -1.16 5.36
N ALA A 174 25.34 -1.66 5.97
CA ALA A 174 26.65 -1.76 5.30
C ALA A 174 26.64 -2.65 4.06
N SER A 175 25.92 -3.74 4.08
CA SER A 175 25.80 -4.69 2.97
C SER A 175 25.00 -4.15 1.76
N ARG A 176 24.32 -3.02 1.91
CA ARG A 176 23.40 -2.43 0.92
C ARG A 176 23.71 -0.95 0.62
N HIS A 177 24.99 -0.60 0.55
CA HIS A 177 25.44 0.76 0.23
C HIS A 177 24.86 1.86 1.16
N GLY A 178 24.68 1.54 2.44
CA GLY A 178 24.16 2.48 3.45
C GLY A 178 22.64 2.53 3.52
N VAL A 179 21.93 1.56 2.93
CA VAL A 179 20.48 1.41 3.03
C VAL A 179 20.14 0.03 3.59
N GLY A 180 19.50 -0.02 4.74
CA GLY A 180 18.92 -1.21 5.34
C GLY A 180 17.41 -1.23 5.14
N LEU A 181 16.86 -2.34 4.62
CA LEU A 181 15.42 -2.47 4.40
C LEU A 181 14.85 -3.61 5.25
N VAL A 182 13.73 -3.33 5.89
CA VAL A 182 12.92 -4.29 6.67
C VAL A 182 11.73 -4.73 5.83
N SER A 183 11.41 -6.01 5.85
CA SER A 183 10.26 -6.55 5.14
C SER A 183 8.93 -6.14 5.80
N ALA A 184 7.88 -6.13 4.98
CA ALA A 184 6.50 -6.03 5.43
C ALA A 184 5.76 -7.36 5.14
N GLU A 185 4.63 -7.58 5.82
CA GLU A 185 3.80 -8.78 5.68
C GLU A 185 2.48 -8.43 4.98
N LEU A 186 2.06 -9.21 3.99
CA LEU A 186 0.72 -9.12 3.44
C LEU A 186 -0.28 -9.85 4.33
N VAL A 187 -1.17 -9.10 4.98
CA VAL A 187 -2.24 -9.62 5.86
C VAL A 187 -3.50 -9.81 5.03
N LYS A 188 -3.72 -11.02 4.55
CA LYS A 188 -4.91 -11.36 3.76
C LYS A 188 -6.11 -11.54 4.67
N ARG A 189 -7.19 -10.80 4.37
CA ARG A 189 -8.51 -10.89 5.03
C ARG A 189 -9.62 -11.04 3.98
N SER A 190 -10.84 -10.56 4.28
CA SER A 190 -12.04 -10.85 3.48
C SER A 190 -12.42 -9.76 2.48
N SER A 191 -11.66 -8.66 2.38
CA SER A 191 -11.97 -7.55 1.47
C SER A 191 -11.50 -7.77 0.02
N ILE A 192 -10.81 -8.88 -0.27
CA ILE A 192 -10.43 -9.28 -1.62
C ILE A 192 -11.02 -10.63 -1.97
N GLY A 193 -11.52 -10.78 -3.17
CA GLY A 193 -12.11 -12.00 -3.70
C GLY A 193 -11.91 -12.13 -5.21
N PRO A 194 -12.22 -13.30 -5.80
CA PRO A 194 -12.04 -13.53 -7.23
C PRO A 194 -12.93 -12.62 -8.08
N VAL A 195 -12.39 -12.18 -9.21
CA VAL A 195 -13.18 -11.44 -10.21
C VAL A 195 -14.36 -12.29 -10.66
N ARG A 196 -15.58 -11.75 -10.55
CA ARG A 196 -16.76 -12.39 -11.15
C ARG A 196 -16.65 -12.30 -12.66
N ARG A 197 -16.67 -13.45 -13.31
CA ARG A 197 -16.88 -13.50 -14.77
C ARG A 197 -18.30 -12.99 -15.04
N ARG A 198 -18.39 -11.85 -15.72
CA ARG A 198 -19.64 -11.34 -16.27
C ARG A 198 -19.97 -12.10 -17.55
#